data_a12e0f079d39fe1d3bb5338bbaf93f90
#
_entry.id   a12e0f079d39fe1d3bb5338bbaf93f90
#
_cell.length_a   1.000
_cell.length_b   1.000
_cell.length_c   1.000
_cell.angle_alpha   90.00
_cell.angle_beta   90.00
_cell.angle_gamma   90.00
#
_symmetry.space_group_name_H-M   'P 1'
#
loop_
_entity.id
_entity.type
_entity.pdbx_description
1 polymer ?
#
loop_
_entity_poly.entity_id
_entity_poly.type
_entity_poly.pdbx_seq_one_letter_code
_entity_poly.pdbx_strand_id
1 'polypeptide(L)'
;MYHKSEDLTHVYNENMKGGTGTVEIIHSVVAGDYQSNAKMIAKLILRPGCSLGYHDHENEEEIITIISGTADYNDNGTKVALREGDTCVCLSGNYHSIANASQTENLILMAVIIYLS
;
A
#
# COMPACT_ATOMS: atom_id res chain seq x y z
N MET A 1 8.01 23.41 1.08
CA MET A 1 6.63 23.13 0.64
C MET A 1 6.00 22.15 1.63
N TYR A 2 4.68 22.23 1.84
CA TYR A 2 3.96 21.31 2.72
C TYR A 2 2.52 21.18 2.23
N HIS A 3 1.85 20.10 2.68
CA HIS A 3 0.42 19.89 2.47
C HIS A 3 -0.25 19.62 3.81
N LYS A 4 -1.38 20.28 4.04
CA LYS A 4 -2.22 19.98 5.20
C LYS A 4 -3.01 18.70 4.93
N SER A 5 -3.32 17.96 5.98
CA SER A 5 -4.07 16.70 5.87
C SER A 5 -5.37 16.85 5.08
N GLU A 6 -6.12 17.93 5.34
CA GLU A 6 -7.39 18.20 4.67
C GLU A 6 -7.25 18.49 3.17
N ASP A 7 -6.04 18.80 2.70
CA ASP A 7 -5.77 19.15 1.30
C ASP A 7 -5.20 18.00 0.49
N LEU A 8 -4.95 16.84 1.11
CA LEU A 8 -4.38 15.70 0.42
C LEU A 8 -5.38 15.07 -0.55
N THR A 9 -4.87 14.50 -1.64
CA THR A 9 -5.69 13.84 -2.65
C THR A 9 -6.09 12.45 -2.16
N HIS A 10 -7.40 12.19 -2.09
CA HIS A 10 -7.97 10.89 -1.76
C HIS A 10 -8.47 10.22 -3.04
N VAL A 11 -8.09 8.96 -3.25
CA VAL A 11 -8.56 8.13 -4.37
C VAL A 11 -9.16 6.86 -3.79
N TYR A 12 -10.30 6.45 -4.33
CA TYR A 12 -10.99 5.22 -3.92
C TYR A 12 -10.90 4.22 -5.07
N ASN A 13 -10.24 3.09 -4.83
CA ASN A 13 -9.99 2.09 -5.85
C ASN A 13 -10.73 0.80 -5.49
N GLU A 14 -11.75 0.46 -6.28
CA GLU A 14 -12.56 -0.73 -6.06
C GLU A 14 -11.89 -1.94 -6.72
N ASN A 15 -11.82 -3.06 -5.97
CA ASN A 15 -11.19 -4.32 -6.42
C ASN A 15 -9.76 -4.11 -6.93
N MET A 16 -8.99 -3.32 -6.20
CA MET A 16 -7.63 -2.96 -6.59
C MET A 16 -6.76 -4.18 -6.84
N LYS A 17 -6.13 -4.25 -8.02
CA LYS A 17 -5.29 -5.38 -8.44
C LYS A 17 -6.02 -6.74 -8.38
N GLY A 18 -7.34 -6.73 -8.57
CA GLY A 18 -8.14 -7.94 -8.47
C GLY A 18 -8.47 -8.36 -7.04
N GLY A 19 -8.24 -7.49 -6.07
CA GLY A 19 -8.61 -7.72 -4.68
C GLY A 19 -10.08 -7.49 -4.41
N THR A 20 -10.43 -7.43 -3.14
CA THR A 20 -11.81 -7.31 -2.66
C THR A 20 -12.04 -5.96 -1.98
N GLY A 21 -13.20 -5.38 -2.24
CA GLY A 21 -13.64 -4.15 -1.58
C GLY A 21 -12.94 -2.91 -2.13
N THR A 22 -13.16 -1.78 -1.46
CA THR A 22 -12.62 -0.49 -1.87
C THR A 22 -11.45 -0.12 -0.97
N VAL A 23 -10.30 0.19 -1.58
CA VAL A 23 -9.12 0.69 -0.89
C VAL A 23 -9.09 2.20 -1.02
N GLU A 24 -8.97 2.90 0.09
CA GLU A 24 -8.79 4.35 0.10
C GLU A 24 -7.30 4.65 0.05
N ILE A 25 -6.88 5.45 -0.93
CA ILE A 25 -5.49 5.87 -1.12
C ILE A 25 -5.41 7.36 -0.84
N ILE A 26 -4.60 7.74 0.15
CA ILE A 26 -4.38 9.14 0.50
C ILE A 26 -2.96 9.49 0.10
N HIS A 27 -2.82 10.21 -1.01
CA HIS A 27 -1.51 10.58 -1.54
C HIS A 27 -0.84 11.63 -0.66
N SER A 28 0.32 11.31 -0.09
CA SER A 28 1.11 12.28 0.69
C SER A 28 1.67 13.37 -0.19
N VAL A 29 2.05 13.01 -1.41
CA VAL A 29 2.56 13.90 -2.46
C VAL A 29 2.06 13.40 -3.80
N VAL A 30 2.07 14.27 -4.79
CA VAL A 30 1.72 13.91 -6.18
C VAL A 30 2.85 14.32 -7.10
N ALA A 31 2.83 13.81 -8.34
CA ALA A 31 3.83 14.16 -9.35
C ALA A 31 3.92 15.68 -9.52
N GLY A 32 5.13 16.20 -9.52
CA GLY A 32 5.42 17.64 -9.55
C GLY A 32 5.79 18.21 -8.19
N ASP A 33 5.44 17.54 -7.10
CA ASP A 33 5.82 17.96 -5.75
C ASP A 33 7.28 17.62 -5.42
N TYR A 34 7.86 16.66 -6.13
CA TYR A 34 9.18 16.14 -5.83
C TYR A 34 9.93 15.76 -7.11
N GLN A 35 11.24 15.54 -7.00
CA GLN A 35 12.14 15.28 -8.12
C GLN A 35 12.77 13.87 -8.09
N SER A 36 12.49 13.10 -7.05
CA SER A 36 13.04 11.75 -6.90
C SER A 36 12.38 10.74 -7.84
N ASN A 37 12.88 9.50 -7.83
CA ASN A 37 12.32 8.40 -8.59
C ASN A 37 11.10 7.75 -7.92
N ALA A 38 10.53 8.38 -6.91
CA ALA A 38 9.31 7.85 -6.30
C ALA A 38 8.15 7.92 -7.30
N LYS A 39 7.42 6.81 -7.39
CA LYS A 39 6.18 6.73 -8.19
C LYS A 39 4.97 7.08 -7.34
N MET A 40 4.96 6.63 -6.09
CA MET A 40 3.85 6.83 -5.17
C MET A 40 4.36 6.86 -3.74
N ILE A 41 3.87 7.80 -2.97
CA ILE A 41 4.03 7.85 -1.52
C ILE A 41 2.64 8.14 -0.96
N ALA A 42 2.03 7.13 -0.35
CA ALA A 42 0.63 7.23 0.03
C ALA A 42 0.32 6.37 1.25
N LYS A 43 -0.68 6.83 2.02
CA LYS A 43 -1.32 6.03 3.03
C LYS A 43 -2.46 5.26 2.38
N LEU A 44 -2.56 3.97 2.66
CA LEU A 44 -3.68 3.14 2.22
C LEU A 44 -4.50 2.73 3.44
N ILE A 45 -5.81 2.82 3.30
CA ILE A 45 -6.77 2.38 4.32
C ILE A 45 -7.59 1.25 3.73
N LEU A 46 -7.48 0.08 4.34
CA LEU A 46 -8.25 -1.11 4.00
C LEU A 46 -9.20 -1.41 5.16
N ARG A 47 -10.50 -1.20 4.92
CA ARG A 47 -11.52 -1.57 5.90
C ARG A 47 -11.63 -3.09 6.00
N PRO A 48 -12.29 -3.63 7.03
CA PRO A 48 -12.52 -5.07 7.12
C PRO A 48 -13.08 -5.64 5.82
N GLY A 49 -12.53 -6.78 5.37
CA GLY A 49 -12.92 -7.41 4.13
C GLY A 49 -12.22 -6.90 2.87
N CYS A 50 -11.39 -5.87 2.99
CA CYS A 50 -10.70 -5.28 1.84
C CYS A 50 -9.30 -5.86 1.64
N SER A 51 -8.88 -5.92 0.39
CA SER A 51 -7.56 -6.43 0.02
C SER A 51 -7.08 -5.84 -1.30
N LEU A 52 -5.74 -5.82 -1.46
CA LEU A 52 -5.11 -5.68 -2.76
C LEU A 52 -4.78 -7.09 -3.26
N GLY A 53 -5.13 -7.37 -4.52
CA GLY A 53 -4.88 -8.68 -5.11
C GLY A 53 -3.42 -8.95 -5.40
N TYR A 54 -3.11 -10.20 -5.69
CA TYR A 54 -1.75 -10.65 -5.97
C TYR A 54 -1.26 -10.07 -7.30
N HIS A 55 -0.15 -9.34 -7.27
CA HIS A 55 0.38 -8.62 -8.43
C HIS A 55 1.88 -8.43 -8.30
N ASP A 56 2.54 -8.12 -9.42
CA ASP A 56 3.96 -7.88 -9.47
C ASP A 56 4.28 -6.39 -9.61
N HIS A 57 5.56 -6.09 -9.42
CA HIS A 57 6.16 -4.78 -9.70
C HIS A 57 7.31 -4.99 -10.68
N GLU A 58 7.26 -4.29 -11.82
CA GLU A 58 8.32 -4.35 -12.83
C GLU A 58 9.03 -3.01 -12.94
N ASN A 59 10.36 -3.04 -12.86
CA ASN A 59 11.22 -1.86 -12.89
C ASN A 59 10.88 -0.86 -11.77
N GLU A 60 10.33 -1.35 -10.70
CA GLU A 60 9.98 -0.61 -9.49
C GLU A 60 9.98 -1.57 -8.31
N GLU A 61 10.02 -1.02 -7.12
CA GLU A 61 9.87 -1.79 -5.90
C GLU A 61 8.92 -1.06 -4.94
N GLU A 62 8.29 -1.80 -4.05
CA GLU A 62 7.35 -1.23 -3.08
C GLU A 62 7.77 -1.56 -1.67
N ILE A 63 7.76 -0.54 -0.82
CA ILE A 63 8.04 -0.66 0.61
C ILE A 63 6.76 -0.31 1.35
N ILE A 64 6.29 -1.22 2.21
CA ILE A 64 5.06 -1.03 2.98
C ILE A 64 5.40 -1.11 4.46
N THR A 65 4.93 -0.13 5.23
CA THR A 65 4.99 -0.14 6.69
C THR A 65 3.58 -0.15 7.25
N ILE A 66 3.29 -1.10 8.13
CA ILE A 66 1.98 -1.17 8.80
C ILE A 66 1.93 -0.10 9.89
N ILE A 67 1.01 0.84 9.75
CA ILE A 67 0.81 1.92 10.71
C ILE A 67 -0.13 1.48 11.82
N SER A 68 -1.20 0.77 11.45
CA SER A 68 -2.22 0.33 12.41
C SER A 68 -2.99 -0.86 11.85
N GLY A 69 -3.38 -1.78 12.71
CA GLY A 69 -4.14 -2.96 12.32
C GLY A 69 -3.26 -4.18 12.06
N THR A 70 -3.87 -5.19 11.46
CA THR A 70 -3.23 -6.48 11.16
C THR A 70 -3.50 -6.87 9.71
N ALA A 71 -2.51 -7.48 9.09
CA ALA A 71 -2.56 -7.85 7.68
C ALA A 71 -2.20 -9.30 7.45
N ASP A 72 -2.87 -9.90 6.46
CA ASP A 72 -2.43 -11.14 5.83
C ASP A 72 -1.65 -10.75 4.58
N TYR A 73 -0.35 -11.00 4.60
CA TYR A 73 0.55 -10.63 3.52
C TYR A 73 1.06 -11.88 2.81
N ASN A 74 1.05 -11.84 1.47
CA ASN A 74 1.65 -12.87 0.64
C ASN A 74 2.95 -12.30 0.06
N ASP A 75 4.08 -12.79 0.55
CA ASP A 75 5.40 -12.38 0.12
C ASP A 75 5.91 -13.35 -0.94
N ASN A 76 5.64 -13.06 -2.19
CA ASN A 76 6.11 -13.84 -3.34
C ASN A 76 5.82 -15.35 -3.18
N GLY A 77 4.63 -15.68 -2.67
CA GLY A 77 4.17 -17.04 -2.43
C GLY A 77 4.24 -17.52 -0.99
N THR A 78 4.91 -16.80 -0.10
CA THR A 78 4.99 -17.14 1.32
C THR A 78 4.04 -16.26 2.11
N LYS A 79 3.09 -16.86 2.80
CA LYS A 79 2.11 -16.12 3.61
C LYS A 79 2.65 -15.82 4.99
N VAL A 80 2.45 -14.59 5.44
CA VAL A 80 2.88 -14.10 6.74
C VAL A 80 1.86 -13.12 7.31
N ALA A 81 1.69 -13.13 8.63
CA ALA A 81 0.87 -12.15 9.32
C ALA A 81 1.75 -10.96 9.72
N LEU A 82 1.29 -9.76 9.41
CA LEU A 82 1.97 -8.52 9.76
C LEU A 82 1.10 -7.69 10.69
N ARG A 83 1.73 -6.89 11.54
CA ARG A 83 1.05 -6.00 12.49
C ARG A 83 1.74 -4.66 12.55
N GLU A 84 1.18 -3.76 13.35
CA GLU A 84 1.71 -2.41 13.55
C GLU A 84 3.22 -2.41 13.74
N GLY A 85 3.92 -1.60 12.97
CA GLY A 85 5.37 -1.46 13.00
C GLY A 85 6.12 -2.39 12.06
N ASP A 86 5.48 -3.43 11.54
CA ASP A 86 6.13 -4.35 10.59
C ASP A 86 6.29 -3.70 9.22
N THR A 87 7.35 -4.09 8.53
CA THR A 87 7.66 -3.57 7.19
C THR A 87 7.89 -4.75 6.24
N CYS A 88 7.38 -4.61 5.02
CA CYS A 88 7.65 -5.57 3.95
C CYS A 88 8.13 -4.84 2.70
N VAL A 89 8.87 -5.56 1.86
CA VAL A 89 9.42 -5.04 0.61
C VAL A 89 9.11 -6.03 -0.50
N CYS A 90 8.50 -5.52 -1.58
CA CYS A 90 8.31 -6.29 -2.80
C CYS A 90 9.29 -5.76 -3.83
N LEU A 91 10.33 -6.54 -4.11
CA LEU A 91 11.35 -6.19 -5.09
C LEU A 91 10.79 -6.31 -6.50
N SER A 92 11.46 -5.62 -7.45
CA SER A 92 11.11 -5.72 -8.86
C SER A 92 11.14 -7.17 -9.34
N GLY A 93 10.10 -7.58 -10.04
CA GLY A 93 9.95 -8.93 -10.55
C GLY A 93 9.27 -9.90 -9.59
N ASN A 94 9.08 -9.52 -8.34
CA ASN A 94 8.37 -10.33 -7.34
C ASN A 94 6.89 -9.95 -7.28
N TYR A 95 6.10 -10.85 -6.69
CA TYR A 95 4.66 -10.69 -6.52
C TYR A 95 4.32 -10.54 -5.05
N HIS A 96 3.25 -9.81 -4.76
CA HIS A 96 2.70 -9.76 -3.42
C HIS A 96 1.20 -9.46 -3.42
N SER A 97 0.57 -9.70 -2.27
CA SER A 97 -0.78 -9.26 -1.97
C SER A 97 -0.88 -8.92 -0.49
N ILE A 98 -1.87 -8.10 -0.14
CA ILE A 98 -2.12 -7.74 1.25
C ILE A 98 -3.61 -7.62 1.49
N ALA A 99 -4.07 -8.18 2.60
CA ALA A 99 -5.48 -8.13 3.01
C ALA A 99 -5.57 -7.69 4.46
N ASN A 100 -6.66 -7.00 4.78
CA ASN A 100 -6.98 -6.73 6.17
C ASN A 100 -7.37 -8.05 6.85
N ALA A 101 -6.63 -8.43 7.90
CA ALA A 101 -6.87 -9.68 8.64
C ALA A 101 -7.94 -9.53 9.72
N SER A 102 -8.34 -8.30 10.06
CA SER A 102 -9.33 -8.02 11.09
C SER A 102 -10.73 -7.93 10.49
N GLN A 103 -11.73 -8.34 11.27
CA GLN A 103 -13.14 -8.16 10.91
C GLN A 103 -13.73 -6.90 11.53
N THR A 104 -13.00 -6.18 12.37
CA THR A 104 -13.51 -5.04 13.13
C THR A 104 -12.65 -3.78 12.98
N GLU A 105 -11.35 -3.91 12.74
CA GLU A 105 -10.41 -2.80 12.70
C GLU A 105 -9.95 -2.52 11.28
N ASN A 106 -9.71 -1.25 10.96
CA ASN A 106 -9.08 -0.87 9.70
C ASN A 106 -7.60 -1.27 9.69
N LEU A 107 -7.10 -1.64 8.52
CA LEU A 107 -5.68 -1.75 8.25
C LEU A 107 -5.22 -0.45 7.60
N ILE A 108 -4.24 0.21 8.23
CA ILE A 108 -3.66 1.45 7.72
C ILE A 108 -2.18 1.21 7.49
N LEU A 109 -1.72 1.53 6.28
CA LEU A 109 -0.32 1.34 5.92
C LEU A 109 0.22 2.53 5.13
N MET A 110 1.54 2.72 5.17
CA MET A 110 2.24 3.62 4.26
C MET A 110 2.88 2.78 3.17
N ALA A 111 2.64 3.18 1.93
CA ALA A 111 3.22 2.54 0.76
C ALA A 111 4.11 3.53 0.01
N VAL A 112 5.32 3.09 -0.32
CA VAL A 112 6.28 3.84 -1.13
C VAL A 112 6.67 2.97 -2.31
N ILE A 113 6.39 3.44 -3.52
CA ILE A 113 6.81 2.77 -4.75
C ILE A 113 7.88 3.62 -5.40
N ILE A 114 9.02 3.01 -5.72
CA ILE A 114 10.19 3.69 -6.26
C ILE A 114 10.58 3.02 -7.57
N TYR A 115 10.74 3.81 -8.64
CA TYR A 115 11.30 3.33 -9.89
C TYR A 115 12.78 3.03 -9.74
N LEU A 116 13.26 1.95 -10.39
CA LEU A 116 14.68 1.60 -10.37
C LEU A 116 15.52 2.45 -11.32
N SER A 117 14.88 3.11 -12.25
CA SER A 117 15.59 3.97 -13.20
C SER A 117 14.70 5.09 -13.75
#